data_b39368ac8646b72f4680ca0d2003ef12
#
_entry.id   b39368ac8646b72f4680ca0d2003ef12
#
_cell.length_a   1.000
_cell.length_b   1.000
_cell.length_c   1.000
_cell.angle_alpha   90.00
_cell.angle_beta   90.00
_cell.angle_gamma   90.00
#
_symmetry.space_group_name_H-M   'P 1'
#
loop_
_entity.id
_entity.type
_entity.pdbx_description
1 polymer ?
#
loop_
_entity_poly.entity_id
_entity_poly.type
_entity_poly.pdbx_seq_one_letter_code
_entity_poly.pdbx_strand_id
1 'polypeptide(L)'
;MTEEVRKLAQFFLKRCPLSYKERHIKQPSEREYYDLPFSAVLGGQCRNVTDLMDKVLLANSFLDNASSIYLIGEVGIAATFALGIEVSRVERFSSERAQRQEYEEVKPFFIRLFEKAAELNVNIKMPVDFVTSPNLDIAKREQSGAAAGQDYGAMK
;
A
#
# COMPACT_ATOMS: atom_id res chain seq x y z
N MET A 1 -14.16 -19.05 -8.98
CA MET A 1 -12.83 -18.43 -8.80
C MET A 1 -12.42 -17.87 -10.15
N THR A 2 -12.16 -16.56 -10.22
CA THR A 2 -11.79 -15.90 -11.47
C THR A 2 -10.39 -16.33 -11.93
N GLU A 3 -10.10 -16.23 -13.22
CA GLU A 3 -8.78 -16.56 -13.80
C GLU A 3 -7.66 -15.75 -13.14
N GLU A 4 -7.93 -14.50 -12.79
CA GLU A 4 -6.99 -13.62 -12.10
C GLU A 4 -6.63 -14.13 -10.69
N VAL A 5 -7.65 -14.56 -9.92
CA VAL A 5 -7.43 -15.14 -8.58
C VAL A 5 -6.63 -16.43 -8.68
N ARG A 6 -6.87 -17.23 -9.73
CA ARG A 6 -6.11 -18.47 -9.97
C ARG A 6 -4.64 -18.15 -10.30
N LYS A 7 -4.37 -17.17 -11.15
CA LYS A 7 -3.00 -16.73 -11.47
C LYS A 7 -2.27 -16.18 -10.24
N LEU A 8 -2.94 -15.36 -9.44
CA LEU A 8 -2.40 -14.88 -8.17
C LEU A 8 -2.11 -16.03 -7.21
N ALA A 9 -3.04 -16.95 -7.03
CA ALA A 9 -2.84 -18.11 -6.16
C ALA A 9 -1.65 -18.97 -6.64
N GLN A 10 -1.51 -19.21 -7.93
CA GLN A 10 -0.37 -19.93 -8.50
C GLN A 10 0.95 -19.17 -8.28
N PHE A 11 0.93 -17.85 -8.41
CA PHE A 11 2.09 -17.01 -8.16
C PHE A 11 2.53 -17.09 -6.68
N PHE A 12 1.58 -17.01 -5.73
CA PHE A 12 1.88 -17.13 -4.31
C PHE A 12 2.30 -18.55 -3.92
N LEU A 13 1.65 -19.57 -4.44
CA LEU A 13 2.03 -20.96 -4.20
C LEU A 13 3.45 -21.27 -4.71
N LYS A 14 3.84 -20.66 -5.83
CA LYS A 14 5.21 -20.80 -6.34
C LYS A 14 6.25 -20.08 -5.50
N ARG A 15 5.86 -18.99 -4.79
CA ARG A 15 6.74 -18.21 -3.91
C ARG A 15 6.67 -18.59 -2.44
N CYS A 16 5.73 -19.46 -2.07
CA CYS A 16 5.69 -19.99 -0.70
C CYS A 16 7.06 -20.57 -0.33
N PRO A 17 7.64 -20.19 0.83
CA PRO A 17 8.92 -20.76 1.24
C PRO A 17 8.76 -22.27 1.39
N LEU A 18 9.24 -22.97 0.39
CA LEU A 18 9.30 -24.43 0.43
C LEU A 18 10.20 -24.83 1.58
N SER A 19 9.80 -25.89 2.28
CA SER A 19 10.67 -26.48 3.31
C SER A 19 12.07 -26.73 2.72
N TYR A 20 13.09 -26.70 3.56
CA TYR A 20 14.49 -26.91 3.12
C TYR A 20 14.65 -28.15 2.22
N LYS A 21 13.88 -29.21 2.47
CA LYS A 21 13.87 -30.45 1.66
C LYS A 21 13.33 -30.22 0.26
N GLU A 22 12.26 -29.41 0.12
CA GLU A 22 11.62 -29.12 -1.18
C GLU A 22 12.47 -28.21 -2.06
N ARG A 23 13.30 -27.32 -1.46
CA ARG A 23 14.22 -26.45 -2.22
C ARG A 23 15.33 -27.22 -2.95
N HIS A 24 15.72 -28.38 -2.47
CA HIS A 24 16.77 -29.21 -3.08
C HIS A 24 16.28 -30.10 -4.23
N ILE A 25 14.99 -30.27 -4.41
CA ILE A 25 14.39 -31.15 -5.41
C ILE A 25 14.09 -30.42 -6.73
N LYS A 26 14.07 -29.07 -6.73
CA LYS A 26 13.71 -28.28 -7.91
C LYS A 26 14.86 -28.10 -8.89
N GLN A 27 14.49 -28.10 -10.19
CA GLN A 27 15.45 -27.87 -11.28
C GLN A 27 16.04 -26.45 -11.23
N PRO A 28 17.29 -26.24 -11.67
CA PRO A 28 17.96 -24.93 -11.65
C PRO A 28 17.16 -23.82 -12.32
N SER A 29 16.46 -24.10 -13.41
CA SER A 29 15.59 -23.15 -14.14
C SER A 29 14.38 -22.65 -13.34
N GLU A 30 13.94 -23.43 -12.35
CA GLU A 30 12.85 -23.01 -11.46
C GLU A 30 13.36 -22.17 -10.28
N ARG A 31 14.65 -22.29 -9.89
CA ARG A 31 15.24 -21.51 -8.79
C ARG A 31 15.36 -20.03 -9.14
N GLU A 32 15.76 -19.68 -10.35
CA GLU A 32 15.89 -18.30 -10.79
C GLU A 32 14.58 -17.50 -10.65
N TYR A 33 13.43 -18.16 -10.84
CA TYR A 33 12.12 -17.51 -10.73
C TYR A 33 11.73 -17.19 -9.27
N TYR A 34 12.24 -17.96 -8.29
CA TYR A 34 11.94 -17.76 -6.86
C TYR A 34 12.84 -16.72 -6.21
N ASP A 35 14.01 -16.46 -6.79
CA ASP A 35 14.99 -15.50 -6.28
C ASP A 35 14.76 -14.09 -6.83
N LEU A 36 13.78 -13.90 -7.73
CA LEU A 36 13.42 -12.58 -8.24
C LEU A 36 12.79 -11.72 -7.14
N PRO A 37 13.22 -10.46 -7.01
CA PRO A 37 12.62 -9.55 -6.05
C PRO A 37 11.14 -9.35 -6.35
N PHE A 38 10.30 -9.46 -5.32
CA PHE A 38 8.88 -9.20 -5.41
C PHE A 38 8.54 -7.90 -4.71
N SER A 39 7.84 -7.00 -5.39
CA SER A 39 7.33 -5.76 -4.82
C SER A 39 5.82 -5.75 -4.86
N ALA A 40 5.19 -5.47 -3.73
CA ALA A 40 3.75 -5.29 -3.63
C ALA A 40 3.40 -3.79 -3.63
N VAL A 41 2.35 -3.41 -4.36
CA VAL A 41 1.80 -2.05 -4.33
C VAL A 41 0.39 -2.12 -3.81
N LEU A 42 0.13 -1.46 -2.69
CA LEU A 42 -1.15 -1.44 -1.99
C LEU A 42 -1.68 -0.02 -1.90
N GLY A 43 -2.90 0.16 -2.37
CA GLY A 43 -3.54 1.47 -2.40
C GLY A 43 -5.02 1.37 -2.74
N GLY A 44 -5.56 2.46 -3.29
CA GLY A 44 -6.96 2.58 -3.65
C GLY A 44 -7.80 3.20 -2.54
N GLN A 45 -9.04 3.50 -2.85
CA GLN A 45 -9.99 4.13 -1.94
C GLN A 45 -10.38 3.16 -0.82
N CYS A 46 -10.46 3.68 0.41
CA CYS A 46 -11.06 3.01 1.55
C CYS A 46 -12.42 3.65 1.83
N ARG A 47 -13.46 2.87 2.01
CA ARG A 47 -14.81 3.38 2.32
C ARG A 47 -15.01 3.58 3.83
N ASN A 48 -14.27 2.83 4.61
CA ASN A 48 -14.35 2.81 6.06
C ASN A 48 -13.06 2.25 6.68
N VAL A 49 -12.99 2.24 8.00
CA VAL A 49 -11.87 1.73 8.78
C VAL A 49 -11.58 0.25 8.49
N THR A 50 -12.59 -0.56 8.26
CA THR A 50 -12.44 -1.99 7.96
C THR A 50 -11.70 -2.21 6.64
N ASP A 51 -12.08 -1.47 5.57
CA ASP A 51 -11.38 -1.53 4.28
C ASP A 51 -9.89 -1.16 4.43
N LEU A 52 -9.57 -0.21 5.31
CA LEU A 52 -8.21 0.21 5.60
C LEU A 52 -7.45 -0.87 6.39
N MET A 53 -8.09 -1.45 7.41
CA MET A 53 -7.52 -2.56 8.18
C MET A 53 -7.23 -3.78 7.30
N ASP A 54 -8.15 -4.15 6.40
CA ASP A 54 -7.97 -5.28 5.49
C ASP A 54 -6.73 -5.07 4.59
N LYS A 55 -6.49 -3.85 4.15
CA LYS A 55 -5.28 -3.52 3.36
C LYS A 55 -4.00 -3.62 4.19
N VAL A 56 -4.04 -3.23 5.46
CA VAL A 56 -2.88 -3.40 6.37
C VAL A 56 -2.62 -4.89 6.63
N LEU A 57 -3.67 -5.68 6.85
CA LEU A 57 -3.55 -7.13 7.02
C LEU A 57 -3.01 -7.81 5.75
N LEU A 58 -3.48 -7.35 4.58
CA LEU A 58 -2.94 -7.80 3.31
C LEU A 58 -1.45 -7.44 3.15
N ALA A 59 -1.05 -6.21 3.52
CA ALA A 59 0.36 -5.82 3.54
C ALA A 59 1.19 -6.75 4.43
N ASN A 60 0.67 -7.06 5.62
CA ASN A 60 1.33 -7.97 6.56
C ASN A 60 1.52 -9.39 5.97
N SER A 61 0.56 -9.88 5.17
CA SER A 61 0.66 -11.19 4.52
C SER A 61 1.74 -11.24 3.40
N PHE A 62 2.12 -10.10 2.86
CA PHE A 62 3.19 -10.03 1.86
C PHE A 62 4.61 -9.98 2.46
N LEU A 63 4.75 -9.67 3.75
CA LEU A 63 6.06 -9.48 4.37
C LEU A 63 6.98 -10.71 4.23
N ASP A 64 6.43 -11.92 4.25
CA ASP A 64 7.23 -13.13 4.16
C ASP A 64 7.79 -13.39 2.75
N ASN A 65 7.28 -12.69 1.73
CA ASN A 65 7.61 -12.94 0.33
C ASN A 65 8.06 -11.68 -0.44
N ALA A 66 7.75 -10.50 0.07
CA ALA A 66 8.09 -9.25 -0.60
C ALA A 66 9.46 -8.73 -0.16
N SER A 67 10.22 -8.17 -1.09
CA SER A 67 11.41 -7.37 -0.81
C SER A 67 11.05 -5.91 -0.55
N SER A 68 9.93 -5.45 -1.10
CA SER A 68 9.43 -4.08 -0.91
C SER A 68 7.91 -4.05 -0.95
N ILE A 69 7.31 -3.20 -0.10
CA ILE A 69 5.88 -2.92 -0.10
C ILE A 69 5.69 -1.41 -0.26
N TYR A 70 4.91 -1.01 -1.27
CA TYR A 70 4.56 0.38 -1.53
C TYR A 70 3.14 0.63 -1.03
N LEU A 71 3.00 1.51 -0.05
CA LEU A 71 1.71 1.96 0.46
C LEU A 71 1.38 3.30 -0.19
N ILE A 72 0.36 3.34 -1.05
CA ILE A 72 0.00 4.52 -1.84
C ILE A 72 -1.44 4.96 -1.57
N GLY A 73 -1.80 6.16 -2.04
CA GLY A 73 -3.13 6.73 -1.85
C GLY A 73 -3.49 6.83 -0.37
N GLU A 74 -4.73 6.55 -0.01
CA GLU A 74 -5.21 6.69 1.36
C GLU A 74 -4.49 5.77 2.37
N VAL A 75 -4.11 4.57 1.94
CA VAL A 75 -3.31 3.65 2.77
C VAL A 75 -1.96 4.26 3.11
N GLY A 76 -1.31 4.92 2.14
CA GLY A 76 -0.07 5.66 2.36
C GLY A 76 -0.25 6.86 3.30
N ILE A 77 -1.36 7.60 3.17
CA ILE A 77 -1.69 8.72 4.05
C ILE A 77 -1.88 8.24 5.49
N ALA A 78 -2.66 7.18 5.70
CA ALA A 78 -2.87 6.60 7.03
C ALA A 78 -1.58 6.02 7.64
N ALA A 79 -0.72 5.42 6.81
CA ALA A 79 0.60 4.95 7.23
C ALA A 79 1.50 6.11 7.67
N THR A 80 1.49 7.22 6.94
CA THR A 80 2.23 8.45 7.28
C THR A 80 1.73 9.04 8.59
N PHE A 81 0.41 9.09 8.79
CA PHE A 81 -0.21 9.50 10.06
C PHE A 81 0.22 8.60 11.22
N ALA A 82 0.30 7.28 11.02
CA ALA A 82 0.73 6.34 12.05
C ALA A 82 2.16 6.60 12.54
N LEU A 83 3.02 7.16 11.70
CA LEU A 83 4.37 7.61 12.07
C LEU A 83 4.40 8.97 12.79
N GLY A 84 3.25 9.57 13.07
CA GLY A 84 3.14 10.85 13.77
C GLY A 84 3.32 12.08 12.86
N ILE A 85 3.26 11.91 11.56
CA ILE A 85 3.33 13.02 10.60
C ILE A 85 1.90 13.53 10.36
N GLU A 86 1.71 14.84 10.45
CA GLU A 86 0.43 15.46 10.15
C GLU A 86 0.09 15.31 8.66
N VAL A 87 -1.16 14.95 8.39
CA VAL A 87 -1.68 14.74 7.03
C VAL A 87 -2.95 15.55 6.84
N SER A 88 -3.13 16.07 5.63
CA SER A 88 -4.35 16.79 5.27
C SER A 88 -5.56 15.88 5.23
N ARG A 89 -6.74 16.50 5.33
CA ARG A 89 -8.01 15.79 5.26
C ARG A 89 -8.21 15.14 3.89
N VAL A 90 -8.53 13.85 3.89
CA VAL A 90 -8.97 13.11 2.70
C VAL A 90 -10.46 13.39 2.45
N GLU A 91 -10.86 13.53 1.20
CA GLU A 91 -12.19 13.97 0.78
C GLU A 91 -13.34 13.15 1.38
N ARG A 92 -13.17 11.85 1.55
CA ARG A 92 -14.22 10.98 2.11
C ARG A 92 -14.60 11.31 3.56
N PHE A 93 -13.77 12.02 4.29
CA PHE A 93 -14.06 12.38 5.68
C PHE A 93 -14.83 13.70 5.76
N SER A 94 -15.87 13.71 6.56
CA SER A 94 -16.68 14.91 6.83
C SER A 94 -15.88 15.99 7.59
N SER A 95 -14.88 15.57 8.36
CA SER A 95 -14.04 16.45 9.16
C SER A 95 -12.67 15.83 9.43
N GLU A 96 -11.67 16.66 9.77
CA GLU A 96 -10.37 16.21 10.23
C GLU A 96 -10.46 15.36 11.51
N ARG A 97 -11.42 15.68 12.38
CA ARG A 97 -11.65 14.90 13.60
C ARG A 97 -12.09 13.48 13.28
N ALA A 98 -12.99 13.29 12.31
CA ALA A 98 -13.45 11.97 11.88
C ALA A 98 -12.29 11.16 11.27
N GLN A 99 -11.46 11.80 10.45
CA GLN A 99 -10.26 11.17 9.88
C GLN A 99 -9.28 10.74 10.98
N ARG A 100 -8.97 11.66 11.90
CA ARG A 100 -8.05 11.37 13.01
C ARG A 100 -8.55 10.20 13.84
N GLN A 101 -9.83 10.16 14.18
CA GLN A 101 -10.42 9.08 14.96
C GLN A 101 -10.23 7.73 14.26
N GLU A 102 -10.55 7.62 12.98
CA GLU A 102 -10.41 6.39 12.20
C GLU A 102 -8.94 5.99 12.05
N TYR A 103 -8.05 6.95 11.82
CA TYR A 103 -6.62 6.66 11.67
C TYR A 103 -5.95 6.26 13.00
N GLU A 104 -6.37 6.82 14.14
CA GLU A 104 -5.89 6.37 15.46
C GLU A 104 -6.31 4.92 15.75
N GLU A 105 -7.49 4.50 15.29
CA GLU A 105 -7.96 3.12 15.43
C GLU A 105 -7.07 2.13 14.65
N VAL A 106 -6.60 2.52 13.47
CA VAL A 106 -5.77 1.65 12.59
C VAL A 106 -4.28 1.77 12.91
N LYS A 107 -3.85 2.84 13.53
CA LYS A 107 -2.44 3.13 13.85
C LYS A 107 -1.66 1.97 14.48
N PRO A 108 -2.19 1.24 15.50
CA PRO A 108 -1.47 0.12 16.10
C PRO A 108 -1.12 -0.99 15.10
N PHE A 109 -1.96 -1.18 14.08
CA PHE A 109 -1.73 -2.19 13.06
C PHE A 109 -0.61 -1.77 12.10
N PHE A 110 -0.52 -0.49 11.74
CA PHE A 110 0.60 0.04 10.97
C PHE A 110 1.92 -0.05 11.73
N ILE A 111 1.92 0.30 13.02
CA ILE A 111 3.13 0.20 13.85
C ILE A 111 3.65 -1.24 13.85
N ARG A 112 2.78 -2.22 14.10
CA ARG A 112 3.16 -3.65 14.05
C ARG A 112 3.65 -4.08 12.67
N LEU A 113 3.03 -3.56 11.61
CA LEU A 113 3.47 -3.82 10.23
C LEU A 113 4.90 -3.33 10.02
N PHE A 114 5.22 -2.11 10.47
CA PHE A 114 6.56 -1.52 10.34
C PHE A 114 7.60 -2.27 11.16
N GLU A 115 7.27 -2.64 12.40
CA GLU A 115 8.15 -3.43 13.27
C GLU A 115 8.49 -4.77 12.61
N LYS A 116 7.47 -5.52 12.18
CA LYS A 116 7.67 -6.81 11.51
C LYS A 116 8.42 -6.67 10.19
N ALA A 117 8.16 -5.62 9.42
CA ALA A 117 8.89 -5.36 8.19
C ALA A 117 10.39 -5.11 8.44
N ALA A 118 10.71 -4.38 9.52
CA ALA A 118 12.09 -4.14 9.93
C ALA A 118 12.78 -5.44 10.34
N GLU A 119 12.12 -6.31 11.12
CA GLU A 119 12.64 -7.62 11.51
C GLU A 119 12.94 -8.53 10.31
N LEU A 120 12.06 -8.48 9.29
CA LEU A 120 12.19 -9.29 8.07
C LEU A 120 13.04 -8.62 6.98
N ASN A 121 13.57 -7.42 7.24
CA ASN A 121 14.32 -6.61 6.28
C ASN A 121 13.53 -6.31 4.99
N VAL A 122 12.20 -6.11 5.11
CA VAL A 122 11.31 -5.73 4.04
C VAL A 122 11.19 -4.21 3.98
N ASN A 123 11.42 -3.63 2.83
CA ASN A 123 11.37 -2.18 2.66
C ASN A 123 9.92 -1.69 2.43
N ILE A 124 9.33 -1.02 3.43
CA ILE A 124 8.04 -0.33 3.26
C ILE A 124 8.30 1.09 2.76
N LYS A 125 7.72 1.40 1.60
CA LYS A 125 7.81 2.72 0.96
C LYS A 125 6.46 3.41 0.99
N MET A 126 6.48 4.67 1.36
CA MET A 126 5.31 5.55 1.43
C MET A 126 5.54 6.80 0.58
N PRO A 127 4.48 7.52 0.20
CA PRO A 127 4.61 8.82 -0.44
C PRO A 127 5.44 9.78 0.44
N VAL A 128 6.31 10.54 -0.19
CA VAL A 128 7.10 11.60 0.48
C VAL A 128 6.40 12.95 0.40
N ASP A 129 5.50 13.11 -0.57
CA ASP A 129 4.66 14.29 -0.76
C ASP A 129 3.32 13.92 -1.39
N PHE A 130 2.37 14.85 -1.37
CA PHE A 130 1.05 14.69 -1.95
C PHE A 130 0.70 15.92 -2.77
N VAL A 131 0.18 15.68 -3.98
CA VAL A 131 -0.43 16.74 -4.78
C VAL A 131 -1.90 16.85 -4.39
N THR A 132 -2.32 18.00 -3.89
CA THR A 132 -3.69 18.28 -3.49
C THR A 132 -4.35 19.24 -4.46
N SER A 133 -5.65 19.11 -4.67
CA SER A 133 -6.44 20.05 -5.45
C SER A 133 -7.70 20.43 -4.68
N PRO A 134 -8.05 21.72 -4.60
CA PRO A 134 -9.28 22.17 -3.96
C PRO A 134 -10.54 21.76 -4.76
N ASN A 135 -10.39 21.43 -6.04
CA ASN A 135 -11.46 21.03 -6.92
C ASN A 135 -11.08 19.76 -7.68
N LEU A 136 -11.68 18.65 -7.27
CA LEU A 136 -11.56 17.34 -7.95
C LEU A 136 -12.53 17.18 -9.13
N ASP A 137 -13.08 18.27 -9.67
CA ASP A 137 -14.00 18.22 -10.78
C ASP A 137 -13.24 17.95 -12.09
N ILE A 138 -12.96 16.65 -12.32
CA ILE A 138 -12.23 16.15 -13.49
C ILE A 138 -12.93 16.61 -14.81
N ALA A 139 -14.27 16.66 -14.79
CA ALA A 139 -15.04 17.12 -15.94
C ALA A 139 -14.79 18.59 -16.31
N LYS A 140 -14.52 19.46 -15.32
CA LYS A 140 -14.14 20.85 -15.58
C LYS A 140 -12.72 20.99 -16.08
N ARG A 141 -11.83 20.05 -15.76
CA ARG A 141 -10.46 20.04 -16.25
C ARG A 141 -10.38 19.77 -17.75
N GLU A 142 -11.20 18.86 -18.27
CA GLU A 142 -11.25 18.55 -19.68
C GLU A 142 -11.88 19.69 -20.52
N GLN A 143 -12.85 20.41 -19.95
CA GLN A 143 -13.50 21.54 -20.62
C GLN A 143 -12.69 22.84 -20.61
N SER A 144 -11.84 23.04 -19.61
CA SER A 144 -11.09 24.28 -19.45
C SER A 144 -9.79 24.36 -20.26
N GLY A 145 -9.40 23.29 -20.95
CA GLY A 145 -8.13 23.25 -21.69
C GLY A 145 -6.95 23.69 -20.83
N ALA A 146 -7.03 23.41 -19.52
CA ALA A 146 -6.15 23.96 -18.52
C ALA A 146 -4.71 23.60 -18.86
N ALA A 147 -4.01 24.62 -19.28
CA ALA A 147 -2.58 24.62 -19.51
C ALA A 147 -1.87 23.94 -18.31
N ALA A 148 -0.94 23.07 -18.64
CA ALA A 148 0.04 22.58 -17.70
C ALA A 148 0.66 23.78 -16.95
N GLY A 149 0.33 23.96 -15.68
CA GLY A 149 0.85 25.11 -14.91
C GLY A 149 0.01 25.57 -13.73
N GLN A 150 -1.08 24.89 -13.36
CA GLN A 150 -1.70 25.19 -12.08
C GLN A 150 -0.86 24.65 -10.93
N ASP A 151 -0.43 25.59 -10.11
CA ASP A 151 0.36 25.35 -8.90
C ASP A 151 -0.45 24.49 -7.92
N TYR A 152 -0.16 23.21 -7.91
CA TYR A 152 -0.67 22.31 -6.89
C TYR A 152 0.21 22.51 -5.65
N GLY A 153 -0.31 23.25 -4.67
CA GLY A 153 0.43 23.48 -3.44
C GLY A 153 1.00 22.20 -2.86
N ALA A 154 2.30 22.11 -2.78
CA ALA A 154 2.96 21.06 -2.03
C ALA A 154 2.60 21.20 -0.56
N MET A 155 2.18 20.16 0.10
CA MET A 155 2.07 20.16 1.55
C MET A 155 3.47 20.32 2.16
N LYS A 156 3.63 21.40 2.92
CA LYS A 156 4.79 21.59 3.77
C LYS A 156 4.61 20.83 5.06
#